data_1eed5c9ac43913b4cbd47d5db2026f45
#
_entry.id   1eed5c9ac43913b4cbd47d5db2026f45
#
_cell.length_a   1.000
_cell.length_b   1.000
_cell.length_c   1.000
_cell.angle_alpha   90.00
_cell.angle_beta   90.00
_cell.angle_gamma   90.00
#
_symmetry.space_group_name_H-M   'P 1'
#
loop_
_entity.id
_entity.type
_entity.pdbx_description
1 polymer ?
#
loop_
_entity_poly.entity_id
_entity_poly.type
_entity_poly.pdbx_seq_one_letter_code
_entity_poly.pdbx_strand_id
1 'polypeptide(L)'
;LNLVQYSNRQSYNMTPIGSSEYLEEQPTLMTGGNYIKEGKDSAKSTCLFFSPGNEDEIGALAKSLELFKKYNVNLIHIESRSSARLPGTYEFIVECAPGGDLGGVILNLKNTAAYISIVSRNHKDNRDTVPWFPRRIRELDRFANQILSYGSELDSNHPGFTDPVYRARRKYFADLAYNYKHGEPLPRVEYTQEETATWGTVFRKLVALFPTHACKEFNHVFPLLVENCGFKEDNIPQLEDISNFLKDSTGFTLRPVAGLLSSRDFLAGLAFRVFHSTQYIRHPSKPLYTPEPDVCHELLGHVPLFADPTFAQFSQEIGLASLGAPDDYVEKLATCYWFTVEFGLCRQDGQIKAFGAGLLSSFGELQYCLSGEPELRPFDPPKTAIQDYPITQYQPIYYVADSFDDAKEKMLKFSHTIPRNFGVRYNAYTQSIEILDSKPQAEKLIQIINSEIKILEDVLYRI
;
A
#
# COMPACT_ATOMS: atom_id res chain seq x y z
N LEU A 1 -2.08 -1.39 -13.81
CA LEU A 1 -1.14 -1.21 -14.93
C LEU A 1 -0.06 -0.16 -14.67
N ASN A 2 -0.27 0.78 -13.74
CA ASN A 2 0.65 1.90 -13.50
C ASN A 2 1.38 1.87 -12.15
N LEU A 3 1.34 0.77 -11.42
CA LEU A 3 1.92 0.67 -10.08
C LEU A 3 3.46 0.88 -10.05
N VAL A 4 4.15 0.66 -11.14
CA VAL A 4 5.62 0.71 -11.20
C VAL A 4 6.18 1.84 -12.06
N GLN A 5 5.38 2.44 -12.95
CA GLN A 5 5.88 3.48 -13.85
C GLN A 5 6.32 4.78 -13.16
N TYR A 6 5.87 5.02 -11.93
CA TYR A 6 6.18 6.25 -11.18
C TYR A 6 7.30 6.11 -10.16
N SER A 7 7.85 4.92 -9.93
CA SER A 7 9.02 4.75 -9.06
C SER A 7 10.26 5.44 -9.63
N ASN A 8 10.32 5.68 -10.94
CA ASN A 8 11.44 6.34 -11.63
C ASN A 8 11.31 7.87 -11.78
N ARG A 9 10.21 8.49 -11.36
CA ARG A 9 10.17 9.95 -11.24
C ARG A 9 10.48 10.31 -9.79
N GLN A 10 11.70 10.78 -9.57
CA GLN A 10 12.21 11.42 -8.37
C GLN A 10 11.23 11.34 -7.19
N SER A 11 11.25 10.19 -6.50
CA SER A 11 10.69 10.11 -5.18
C SER A 11 11.48 11.12 -4.34
N TYR A 12 10.86 12.24 -4.04
CA TYR A 12 11.28 12.98 -2.87
C TYR A 12 11.16 11.98 -1.73
N ASN A 13 12.29 11.53 -1.22
CA ASN A 13 12.37 10.70 -0.02
C ASN A 13 11.72 11.46 1.13
N MET A 14 10.39 11.43 1.20
CA MET A 14 9.70 11.71 2.43
C MET A 14 9.90 10.48 3.31
N THR A 15 11.01 10.43 4.01
CA THR A 15 11.09 9.64 5.22
C THR A 15 10.10 10.27 6.19
N PRO A 16 8.98 9.60 6.52
CA PRO A 16 8.07 10.10 7.54
C PRO A 16 8.86 10.05 8.85
N ILE A 17 9.24 11.22 9.31
CA ILE A 17 9.95 11.35 10.58
C ILE A 17 8.89 11.24 11.67
N GLY A 18 9.01 10.20 12.47
CA GLY A 18 8.36 10.06 13.76
C GLY A 18 6.83 9.97 13.74
N SER A 19 6.30 8.89 14.27
CA SER A 19 4.88 8.76 14.55
C SER A 19 4.38 9.91 15.43
N SER A 20 3.16 10.35 15.22
CA SER A 20 2.45 11.31 16.08
C SER A 20 2.42 10.89 17.57
N GLU A 21 2.66 9.63 17.88
CA GLU A 21 2.76 9.13 19.26
C GLU A 21 3.94 9.72 20.05
N TYR A 22 5.06 10.02 19.39
CA TYR A 22 6.16 10.74 20.05
C TYR A 22 5.85 12.19 20.35
N LEU A 23 4.84 12.71 19.70
CA LEU A 23 4.43 14.09 19.81
C LEU A 23 3.31 14.29 20.84
N GLU A 24 2.50 13.25 21.12
CA GLU A 24 1.37 13.32 22.05
C GLU A 24 1.75 13.09 23.52
N GLU A 25 2.87 12.38 23.79
CA GLU A 25 3.23 12.02 25.17
C GLU A 25 4.08 13.06 25.92
N GLN A 26 4.43 14.20 25.31
CA GLN A 26 5.26 15.20 25.99
C GLN A 26 4.73 16.65 25.90
N PRO A 27 3.59 16.96 26.49
CA PRO A 27 3.13 18.36 26.61
C PRO A 27 4.00 19.20 27.57
N THR A 28 4.82 18.58 28.40
CA THR A 28 5.61 19.22 29.46
C THR A 28 7.00 19.70 29.02
N LEU A 29 7.36 19.55 27.76
CA LEU A 29 8.66 19.95 27.22
C LEU A 29 8.91 21.47 27.18
N MET A 30 7.90 22.27 27.50
CA MET A 30 7.98 23.74 27.52
C MET A 30 8.61 24.31 28.79
N THR A 31 8.83 23.51 29.81
CA THR A 31 9.39 23.98 31.09
C THR A 31 10.78 23.38 31.36
N GLY A 32 11.80 23.97 30.76
CA GLY A 32 13.14 24.07 31.30
C GLY A 32 14.00 22.83 31.58
N GLY A 33 13.62 21.62 31.15
CA GLY A 33 14.46 20.43 31.32
C GLY A 33 15.58 20.34 30.26
N ASN A 34 16.80 19.99 30.66
CA ASN A 34 17.90 19.69 29.75
C ASN A 34 17.63 18.35 29.04
N TYR A 35 17.14 18.41 27.81
CA TYR A 35 16.87 17.24 26.97
C TYR A 35 18.03 16.84 26.08
N ILE A 36 19.19 17.49 26.18
CA ILE A 36 20.42 17.10 25.52
C ILE A 36 21.16 16.17 26.45
N LYS A 37 21.11 14.85 26.20
CA LYS A 37 22.11 13.94 26.72
C LYS A 37 23.34 14.07 25.84
N GLU A 38 24.34 14.82 26.31
CA GLU A 38 25.66 14.81 25.71
C GLU A 38 26.24 13.39 25.84
N GLY A 39 26.08 12.58 24.78
CA GLY A 39 26.82 11.33 24.65
C GLY A 39 28.23 11.64 24.14
N LYS A 40 29.24 11.17 24.85
CA LYS A 40 30.66 11.32 24.51
C LYS A 40 31.12 10.51 23.29
N ASP A 41 30.23 10.13 22.36
CA ASP A 41 30.60 9.36 21.17
C ASP A 41 30.26 10.08 19.89
N SER A 42 31.30 10.22 19.09
CA SER A 42 31.42 10.89 17.81
C SER A 42 30.34 10.58 16.79
N ALA A 43 29.94 11.63 16.08
CA ALA A 43 29.21 11.63 14.80
C ALA A 43 27.73 11.22 14.83
N LYS A 44 26.89 11.93 15.59
CA LYS A 44 25.43 11.73 15.53
C LYS A 44 24.71 13.03 15.21
N SER A 45 23.92 13.02 14.14
CA SER A 45 23.03 14.13 13.79
C SER A 45 21.91 14.27 14.84
N THR A 46 21.47 15.49 15.07
CA THR A 46 20.35 15.83 15.96
C THR A 46 19.22 16.43 15.14
N CYS A 47 18.01 15.90 15.25
CA CYS A 47 16.82 16.49 14.63
C CYS A 47 16.14 17.47 15.58
N LEU A 48 15.82 18.64 15.07
CA LEU A 48 15.07 19.70 15.71
C LEU A 48 13.76 19.93 14.99
N PHE A 49 12.67 20.00 15.74
CA PHE A 49 11.36 20.41 15.26
C PHE A 49 11.03 21.75 15.89
N PHE A 50 10.64 22.74 15.11
CA PHE A 50 10.18 24.02 15.65
C PHE A 50 9.12 24.67 14.76
N SER A 51 8.23 25.43 15.38
CA SER A 51 7.28 26.30 14.72
C SER A 51 7.57 27.74 15.07
N PRO A 52 7.65 28.68 14.11
CA PRO A 52 7.81 30.11 14.41
C PRO A 52 6.70 30.64 15.31
N GLY A 53 7.01 31.58 16.18
CA GLY A 53 6.08 32.09 17.18
C GLY A 53 4.99 33.04 16.66
N ASN A 54 5.20 33.65 15.51
CA ASN A 54 4.25 34.58 14.90
C ASN A 54 3.66 33.95 13.64
N GLU A 55 2.35 33.86 13.58
CA GLU A 55 1.61 33.49 12.39
C GLU A 55 1.97 34.46 11.25
N ASP A 56 2.34 33.94 10.08
CA ASP A 56 2.55 34.67 8.82
C ASP A 56 3.67 35.71 8.75
N GLU A 57 4.69 35.67 9.61
CA GLU A 57 5.83 36.55 9.46
C GLU A 57 6.73 36.14 8.28
N ILE A 58 6.73 36.98 7.22
CA ILE A 58 7.63 36.81 6.07
C ILE A 58 9.09 36.77 6.56
N GLY A 59 9.78 35.65 6.25
CA GLY A 59 11.20 35.48 6.63
C GLY A 59 11.42 34.80 7.99
N ALA A 60 10.40 34.30 8.67
CA ALA A 60 10.54 33.60 9.95
C ALA A 60 11.53 32.42 9.87
N LEU A 61 11.49 31.63 8.79
CA LEU A 61 12.49 30.57 8.55
C LEU A 61 13.89 31.14 8.37
N ALA A 62 14.05 32.20 7.59
CA ALA A 62 15.36 32.82 7.36
C ALA A 62 15.99 33.31 8.66
N LYS A 63 15.21 34.00 9.53
CA LYS A 63 15.66 34.42 10.87
C LYS A 63 16.09 33.25 11.74
N SER A 64 15.34 32.13 11.66
CA SER A 64 15.69 30.91 12.37
C SER A 64 16.99 30.30 11.85
N LEU A 65 17.19 30.25 10.53
CA LEU A 65 18.41 29.73 9.91
C LEU A 65 19.67 30.59 10.23
N GLU A 66 19.52 31.90 10.43
CA GLU A 66 20.61 32.76 10.88
C GLU A 66 21.18 32.35 12.25
N LEU A 67 20.35 31.76 13.12
CA LEU A 67 20.82 31.25 14.40
C LEU A 67 21.75 30.04 14.21
N PHE A 68 21.44 29.14 13.32
CA PHE A 68 22.29 27.97 13.01
C PHE A 68 23.66 28.46 12.45
N LYS A 69 23.65 29.44 11.55
CA LYS A 69 24.85 30.06 11.04
C LYS A 69 25.67 30.74 12.16
N LYS A 70 25.02 31.53 13.04
CA LYS A 70 25.64 32.23 14.15
C LYS A 70 26.36 31.30 15.11
N TYR A 71 25.80 30.14 15.38
CA TYR A 71 26.32 29.14 16.31
C TYR A 71 27.14 28.03 15.62
N ASN A 72 27.45 28.21 14.33
CA ASN A 72 28.27 27.31 13.52
C ASN A 72 27.72 25.86 13.48
N VAL A 73 26.39 25.72 13.45
CA VAL A 73 25.69 24.44 13.31
C VAL A 73 25.35 24.21 11.84
N ASN A 74 25.94 23.17 11.24
CA ASN A 74 25.63 22.80 9.86
C ASN A 74 24.36 21.98 9.79
N LEU A 75 23.51 22.26 8.77
CA LEU A 75 22.25 21.55 8.54
C LEU A 75 22.42 20.53 7.40
N ILE A 76 22.01 19.30 7.65
CA ILE A 76 22.06 18.19 6.68
C ILE A 76 20.75 18.11 5.90
N HIS A 77 19.62 18.38 6.60
CA HIS A 77 18.29 18.31 6.02
C HIS A 77 17.40 19.42 6.60
N ILE A 78 16.51 19.96 5.75
CA ILE A 78 15.47 20.92 6.16
C ILE A 78 14.19 20.55 5.44
N GLU A 79 13.09 20.45 6.20
CA GLU A 79 11.75 20.18 5.69
C GLU A 79 10.75 21.13 6.33
N SER A 80 9.73 21.56 5.59
CA SER A 80 8.58 22.30 6.11
C SER A 80 7.31 21.50 5.91
N ARG A 81 6.43 21.50 6.92
CA ARG A 81 5.13 20.84 6.84
C ARG A 81 4.07 21.60 7.63
N SER A 82 2.79 21.32 7.36
CA SER A 82 1.71 21.83 8.20
C SER A 82 1.85 21.26 9.62
N SER A 83 1.73 22.12 10.62
CA SER A 83 1.85 21.72 12.01
C SER A 83 0.64 20.87 12.43
N ALA A 84 0.89 19.66 12.95
CA ALA A 84 -0.15 18.83 13.53
C ALA A 84 -0.62 19.34 14.93
N ARG A 85 0.16 20.23 15.57
CA ARG A 85 -0.07 20.74 16.92
C ARG A 85 -0.71 22.11 16.95
N LEU A 86 -0.36 22.96 16.00
CA LEU A 86 -0.86 24.32 15.87
C LEU A 86 -1.58 24.44 14.53
N PRO A 87 -2.90 24.18 14.47
CA PRO A 87 -3.66 24.25 13.22
C PRO A 87 -3.48 25.61 12.53
N GLY A 88 -3.25 25.57 11.21
CA GLY A 88 -3.02 26.79 10.42
C GLY A 88 -1.60 27.31 10.39
N THR A 89 -0.65 26.67 11.10
CA THR A 89 0.76 27.06 11.10
C THR A 89 1.65 26.02 10.44
N TYR A 90 2.91 26.40 10.14
CA TYR A 90 3.93 25.49 9.66
C TYR A 90 4.91 25.14 10.76
N GLU A 91 5.42 23.89 10.73
CA GLU A 91 6.57 23.47 11.51
C GLU A 91 7.73 23.10 10.61
N PHE A 92 8.94 23.36 11.07
CA PHE A 92 10.19 23.06 10.39
C PHE A 92 10.90 21.92 11.09
N ILE A 93 11.41 20.99 10.28
CA ILE A 93 12.23 19.88 10.72
C ILE A 93 13.62 20.15 10.19
N VAL A 94 14.61 20.22 11.09
CA VAL A 94 16.01 20.44 10.72
C VAL A 94 16.86 19.32 11.31
N GLU A 95 17.66 18.68 10.47
CA GLU A 95 18.68 17.75 10.90
C GLU A 95 20.04 18.45 10.92
N CYS A 96 20.62 18.48 12.13
CA CYS A 96 21.90 19.16 12.39
C CYS A 96 23.06 18.16 12.33
N ALA A 97 24.11 18.50 11.61
CA ALA A 97 25.38 17.77 11.68
C ALA A 97 26.00 17.85 13.07
N PRO A 98 26.81 16.86 13.47
CA PRO A 98 27.59 16.96 14.68
C PRO A 98 28.58 18.13 14.61
N GLY A 99 28.69 18.88 15.70
CA GLY A 99 29.56 20.07 15.80
C GLY A 99 28.80 21.40 15.89
N GLY A 100 29.48 22.44 16.25
CA GLY A 100 28.86 23.74 16.57
C GLY A 100 28.18 23.77 17.93
N ASP A 101 27.62 24.91 18.29
CA ASP A 101 26.89 25.13 19.55
C ASP A 101 25.37 25.00 19.33
N LEU A 102 24.87 23.76 19.25
CA LEU A 102 23.45 23.47 19.12
C LEU A 102 22.65 23.96 20.34
N GLY A 103 23.27 23.97 21.54
CA GLY A 103 22.66 24.48 22.77
C GLY A 103 22.32 25.95 22.66
N GLY A 104 23.25 26.75 22.12
CA GLY A 104 23.05 28.18 21.82
C GLY A 104 21.94 28.43 20.80
N VAL A 105 21.83 27.60 19.76
CA VAL A 105 20.70 27.64 18.81
C VAL A 105 19.37 27.42 19.51
N ILE A 106 19.27 26.34 20.27
CA ILE A 106 18.03 25.96 20.96
C ILE A 106 17.59 27.02 21.98
N LEU A 107 18.54 27.57 22.74
CA LEU A 107 18.24 28.61 23.71
C LEU A 107 17.64 29.85 23.05
N ASN A 108 18.16 30.25 21.90
CA ASN A 108 17.65 31.41 21.16
C ASN A 108 16.35 31.13 20.43
N LEU A 109 16.19 29.95 19.84
CA LEU A 109 14.93 29.54 19.23
C LEU A 109 13.78 29.48 20.25
N LYS A 110 14.05 29.11 21.52
CA LYS A 110 13.03 29.13 22.58
C LYS A 110 12.40 30.49 22.81
N ASN A 111 13.10 31.57 22.49
CA ASN A 111 12.59 32.93 22.66
C ASN A 111 11.75 33.41 21.47
N THR A 112 11.82 32.75 20.33
CA THR A 112 11.17 33.18 19.08
C THR A 112 10.22 32.14 18.49
N ALA A 113 10.32 30.88 18.89
CA ALA A 113 9.47 29.81 18.40
C ALA A 113 8.28 29.59 19.31
N ALA A 114 7.09 29.34 18.73
CA ALA A 114 5.91 28.92 19.46
C ALA A 114 6.09 27.55 20.09
N TYR A 115 6.97 26.75 19.50
CA TYR A 115 7.18 25.37 19.90
C TYR A 115 8.54 24.88 19.39
N ILE A 116 9.25 24.10 20.22
CA ILE A 116 10.48 23.38 19.88
C ILE A 116 10.43 21.97 20.47
N SER A 117 10.82 21.00 19.69
CA SER A 117 11.09 19.63 20.15
C SER A 117 12.43 19.15 19.60
N ILE A 118 13.17 18.42 20.43
CA ILE A 118 14.49 17.90 20.07
C ILE A 118 14.42 16.38 20.08
N VAL A 119 14.76 15.75 18.97
CA VAL A 119 14.89 14.32 18.85
C VAL A 119 16.36 13.99 18.62
N SER A 120 17.03 13.55 19.68
CA SER A 120 18.41 13.05 19.57
C SER A 120 18.36 11.59 19.14
N ARG A 121 18.92 11.27 17.98
CA ARG A 121 19.07 9.88 17.52
C ARG A 121 20.19 9.18 18.29
N ASN A 122 19.91 8.72 19.50
CA ASN A 122 20.81 7.81 20.20
C ASN A 122 20.61 6.38 19.65
N HIS A 123 21.63 5.84 19.01
CA HIS A 123 21.65 4.49 18.42
C HIS A 123 21.50 3.33 19.43
N LYS A 124 21.09 3.56 20.67
CA LYS A 124 20.91 2.51 21.69
C LYS A 124 19.47 2.19 22.06
N ASP A 125 18.49 2.99 21.64
CA ASP A 125 17.09 2.58 21.74
C ASP A 125 16.67 1.97 20.40
N ASN A 126 16.50 0.65 20.37
CA ASN A 126 16.05 -0.12 19.20
C ASN A 126 14.70 0.36 18.62
N ARG A 127 14.03 1.28 19.28
CA ARG A 127 12.74 1.85 18.86
C ARG A 127 12.87 2.86 17.70
N ASP A 128 14.04 3.48 17.51
CA ASP A 128 14.31 4.47 16.45
C ASP A 128 14.77 3.85 15.12
N THR A 129 14.87 2.52 15.04
CA THR A 129 15.37 1.82 13.85
C THR A 129 14.26 1.28 12.95
N VAL A 130 13.00 1.36 13.37
CA VAL A 130 11.86 0.90 12.59
C VAL A 130 11.33 2.05 11.74
N PRO A 131 11.42 2.00 10.39
CA PRO A 131 10.82 3.00 9.52
C PRO A 131 9.32 3.12 9.79
N TRP A 132 8.76 4.32 9.57
CA TRP A 132 7.34 4.49 9.74
C TRP A 132 6.56 3.75 8.64
N PHE A 133 5.50 3.07 9.03
CA PHE A 133 4.47 2.48 8.18
C PHE A 133 3.16 2.37 8.98
N PRO A 134 1.98 2.23 8.33
CA PRO A 134 0.71 2.12 9.04
C PRO A 134 0.71 0.90 9.98
N ARG A 135 0.30 1.12 11.21
CA ARG A 135 0.20 0.07 12.24
C ARG A 135 -1.24 -0.32 12.57
N ARG A 136 -2.20 0.51 12.19
CA ARG A 136 -3.64 0.26 12.36
C ARG A 136 -4.34 0.48 11.03
N ILE A 137 -5.34 -0.31 10.75
CA ILE A 137 -6.09 -0.25 9.48
C ILE A 137 -6.64 1.16 9.20
N ARG A 138 -7.09 1.90 10.21
CA ARG A 138 -7.57 3.29 10.06
C ARG A 138 -6.49 4.28 9.58
N GLU A 139 -5.21 3.94 9.74
CA GLU A 139 -4.12 4.80 9.28
C GLU A 139 -3.95 4.76 7.75
N LEU A 140 -4.56 3.77 7.09
CA LEU A 140 -4.67 3.72 5.64
C LEU A 140 -5.44 4.93 5.07
N ASP A 141 -6.29 5.59 5.87
CA ASP A 141 -6.97 6.84 5.48
C ASP A 141 -6.00 7.96 5.09
N ARG A 142 -4.82 7.97 5.70
CA ARG A 142 -3.78 8.98 5.41
C ARG A 142 -3.19 8.83 4.02
N PHE A 143 -3.11 7.58 3.53
CA PHE A 143 -2.50 7.24 2.23
C PHE A 143 -3.49 7.23 1.10
N ALA A 144 -4.70 6.76 1.34
CA ALA A 144 -5.73 6.67 0.32
C ALA A 144 -5.97 8.01 -0.40
N ASN A 145 -5.59 9.12 0.22
CA ASN A 145 -5.68 10.46 -0.34
C ASN A 145 -4.32 11.01 -0.86
N GLN A 146 -3.22 10.25 -0.72
CA GLN A 146 -1.89 10.59 -1.28
C GLN A 146 -1.72 9.90 -2.63
N ILE A 147 -2.60 10.21 -3.57
CA ILE A 147 -2.59 9.63 -4.90
C ILE A 147 -1.55 10.30 -5.79
N LEU A 148 -0.85 9.50 -6.61
CA LEU A 148 0.13 9.96 -7.57
C LEU A 148 -0.51 10.67 -8.77
N SER A 149 -1.70 10.20 -9.18
CA SER A 149 -2.55 10.86 -10.18
C SER A 149 -4.02 10.63 -9.84
N TYR A 150 -4.83 11.68 -10.02
CA TYR A 150 -6.27 11.56 -9.86
C TYR A 150 -6.86 10.73 -11.01
N GLY A 151 -7.80 9.85 -10.69
CA GLY A 151 -8.54 9.10 -11.71
C GLY A 151 -9.36 9.98 -12.67
N SER A 152 -9.47 11.28 -12.40
CA SER A 152 -10.04 12.30 -13.28
C SER A 152 -9.02 12.93 -14.24
N GLU A 153 -7.71 12.73 -14.01
CA GLU A 153 -6.61 13.19 -14.87
C GLU A 153 -6.30 12.11 -15.89
N LEU A 154 -6.86 12.25 -17.09
CA LEU A 154 -6.68 11.28 -18.17
C LEU A 154 -5.51 11.70 -19.06
N ASP A 155 -4.70 10.72 -19.48
CA ASP A 155 -3.69 10.94 -20.50
C ASP A 155 -4.34 11.30 -21.85
N SER A 156 -3.64 12.08 -22.67
CA SER A 156 -4.12 12.54 -23.98
C SER A 156 -4.53 11.39 -24.93
N ASN A 157 -3.97 10.20 -24.73
CA ASN A 157 -4.27 8.99 -25.51
C ASN A 157 -5.44 8.17 -24.94
N HIS A 158 -5.98 8.57 -23.78
CA HIS A 158 -7.11 7.87 -23.16
C HIS A 158 -8.37 8.05 -24.02
N PRO A 159 -9.17 6.98 -24.26
CA PRO A 159 -10.40 7.08 -25.08
C PRO A 159 -11.40 8.14 -24.63
N GLY A 160 -11.49 8.41 -23.33
CA GLY A 160 -12.38 9.40 -22.73
C GLY A 160 -11.74 10.79 -22.52
N PHE A 161 -10.53 11.04 -23.04
CA PHE A 161 -9.81 12.30 -22.79
C PHE A 161 -10.59 13.54 -23.24
N THR A 162 -11.24 13.47 -24.40
CA THR A 162 -12.02 14.56 -24.99
C THR A 162 -13.49 14.54 -24.59
N ASP A 163 -13.96 13.53 -23.84
CA ASP A 163 -15.35 13.41 -23.42
C ASP A 163 -15.59 14.12 -22.07
N PRO A 164 -16.30 15.26 -22.06
CA PRO A 164 -16.54 16.02 -20.84
C PRO A 164 -17.50 15.30 -19.86
N VAL A 165 -18.42 14.48 -20.37
CA VAL A 165 -19.37 13.72 -19.54
C VAL A 165 -18.62 12.61 -18.80
N TYR A 166 -17.80 11.86 -19.52
CA TYR A 166 -16.97 10.83 -18.93
C TYR A 166 -15.99 11.40 -17.89
N ARG A 167 -15.35 12.53 -18.17
CA ARG A 167 -14.44 13.21 -17.23
C ARG A 167 -15.17 13.70 -15.97
N ALA A 168 -16.37 14.26 -16.11
CA ALA A 168 -17.18 14.65 -14.95
C ALA A 168 -17.57 13.43 -14.10
N ARG A 169 -17.88 12.30 -14.75
CA ARG A 169 -18.18 11.03 -14.08
C ARG A 169 -16.97 10.47 -13.33
N ARG A 170 -15.77 10.55 -13.93
CA ARG A 170 -14.51 10.16 -13.29
C ARG A 170 -14.24 11.00 -12.03
N LYS A 171 -14.50 12.30 -12.11
CA LYS A 171 -14.40 13.19 -10.95
C LYS A 171 -15.37 12.80 -9.83
N TYR A 172 -16.60 12.46 -10.15
CA TYR A 172 -17.59 11.99 -9.18
C TYR A 172 -17.07 10.77 -8.39
N PHE A 173 -16.50 9.76 -9.07
CA PHE A 173 -15.92 8.59 -8.42
C PHE A 173 -14.71 8.95 -7.55
N ALA A 174 -13.84 9.84 -8.03
CA ALA A 174 -12.70 10.31 -7.25
C ALA A 174 -13.15 11.03 -5.97
N ASP A 175 -14.19 11.88 -6.06
CA ASP A 175 -14.75 12.60 -4.90
C ASP A 175 -15.37 11.61 -3.88
N LEU A 176 -16.06 10.55 -4.32
CA LEU A 176 -16.58 9.50 -3.44
C LEU A 176 -15.47 8.81 -2.66
N ALA A 177 -14.42 8.40 -3.36
CA ALA A 177 -13.28 7.71 -2.75
C ALA A 177 -12.49 8.61 -1.79
N TYR A 178 -12.29 9.88 -2.16
CA TYR A 178 -11.58 10.87 -1.35
C TYR A 178 -12.27 11.14 -0.01
N ASN A 179 -13.60 11.15 0.01
CA ASN A 179 -14.40 11.44 1.19
C ASN A 179 -14.60 10.24 2.11
N TYR A 180 -14.33 9.02 1.63
CA TYR A 180 -14.50 7.80 2.42
C TYR A 180 -13.54 7.73 3.61
N LYS A 181 -14.04 7.29 4.76
CA LYS A 181 -13.25 7.02 5.97
C LYS A 181 -13.44 5.57 6.43
N HIS A 182 -12.37 4.99 6.96
CA HIS A 182 -12.44 3.63 7.49
C HIS A 182 -13.53 3.48 8.56
N GLY A 183 -14.36 2.45 8.41
CA GLY A 183 -15.48 2.16 9.31
C GLY A 183 -16.82 2.75 8.87
N GLU A 184 -16.85 3.58 7.84
CA GLU A 184 -18.08 3.99 7.18
C GLU A 184 -18.53 2.93 6.17
N PRO A 185 -19.84 2.83 5.86
CA PRO A 185 -20.31 2.03 4.74
C PRO A 185 -19.65 2.46 3.42
N LEU A 186 -19.30 1.50 2.57
CA LEU A 186 -18.73 1.82 1.27
C LEU A 186 -19.77 2.53 0.39
N PRO A 187 -19.39 3.59 -0.35
CA PRO A 187 -20.33 4.35 -1.15
C PRO A 187 -20.93 3.48 -2.27
N ARG A 188 -22.25 3.41 -2.30
CA ARG A 188 -22.98 2.75 -3.39
C ARG A 188 -23.07 3.68 -4.59
N VAL A 189 -22.92 3.12 -5.78
CA VAL A 189 -22.90 3.85 -7.05
C VAL A 189 -24.11 3.45 -7.88
N GLU A 190 -24.87 4.43 -8.31
CA GLU A 190 -25.86 4.25 -9.36
C GLU A 190 -25.15 4.32 -10.72
N TYR A 191 -24.90 3.16 -11.31
CA TYR A 191 -24.30 3.07 -12.63
C TYR A 191 -25.32 3.43 -13.72
N THR A 192 -24.85 4.16 -14.73
CA THR A 192 -25.71 4.51 -15.88
C THR A 192 -25.95 3.28 -16.75
N GLN A 193 -26.96 3.40 -17.64
CA GLN A 193 -27.27 2.32 -18.60
C GLN A 193 -26.09 2.05 -19.55
N GLU A 194 -25.33 3.08 -19.93
CA GLU A 194 -24.15 2.95 -20.78
C GLU A 194 -22.99 2.26 -20.04
N GLU A 195 -22.77 2.61 -18.76
CA GLU A 195 -21.78 1.94 -17.89
C GLU A 195 -22.12 0.45 -17.74
N THR A 196 -23.38 0.12 -17.48
CA THR A 196 -23.87 -1.26 -17.35
C THR A 196 -23.74 -2.02 -18.69
N ALA A 197 -24.03 -1.39 -19.82
CA ALA A 197 -23.84 -2.03 -21.14
C ALA A 197 -22.38 -2.30 -21.48
N THR A 198 -21.48 -1.41 -21.05
CA THR A 198 -20.01 -1.59 -21.17
C THR A 198 -19.54 -2.79 -20.33
N TRP A 199 -19.97 -2.84 -19.07
CA TRP A 199 -19.73 -3.98 -18.18
C TRP A 199 -20.24 -5.29 -18.79
N GLY A 200 -21.50 -5.35 -19.24
CA GLY A 200 -22.11 -6.53 -19.84
C GLY A 200 -21.34 -7.06 -21.06
N THR A 201 -20.76 -6.16 -21.85
CA THR A 201 -19.91 -6.53 -23.00
C THR A 201 -18.64 -7.23 -22.55
N VAL A 202 -17.99 -6.74 -21.49
CA VAL A 202 -16.78 -7.36 -20.91
C VAL A 202 -17.14 -8.68 -20.23
N PHE A 203 -18.17 -8.66 -19.38
CA PHE A 203 -18.64 -9.79 -18.60
C PHE A 203 -18.93 -11.03 -19.48
N ARG A 204 -19.78 -10.89 -20.50
CA ARG A 204 -20.12 -11.99 -21.41
C ARG A 204 -18.90 -12.66 -22.03
N LYS A 205 -17.94 -11.84 -22.50
CA LYS A 205 -16.75 -12.35 -23.18
C LYS A 205 -15.82 -13.10 -22.23
N LEU A 206 -15.63 -12.58 -21.03
CA LEU A 206 -14.73 -13.18 -20.04
C LEU A 206 -15.33 -14.43 -19.42
N VAL A 207 -16.62 -14.41 -19.04
CA VAL A 207 -17.31 -15.56 -18.44
C VAL A 207 -17.28 -16.78 -19.38
N ALA A 208 -17.31 -16.58 -20.70
CA ALA A 208 -17.17 -17.66 -21.66
C ALA A 208 -15.77 -18.32 -21.64
N LEU A 209 -14.73 -17.61 -21.20
CA LEU A 209 -13.34 -18.12 -21.15
C LEU A 209 -12.99 -18.74 -19.78
N PHE A 210 -13.56 -18.26 -18.68
CA PHE A 210 -13.18 -18.67 -17.34
C PHE A 210 -13.12 -20.18 -17.12
N PRO A 211 -14.10 -21.02 -17.57
CA PRO A 211 -14.07 -22.45 -17.33
C PRO A 211 -12.83 -23.16 -17.89
N THR A 212 -12.25 -22.63 -18.96
CA THR A 212 -11.11 -23.25 -19.67
C THR A 212 -9.78 -22.56 -19.40
N HIS A 213 -9.77 -21.28 -19.04
CA HIS A 213 -8.55 -20.46 -18.92
C HIS A 213 -8.21 -20.15 -17.46
N ALA A 214 -9.20 -19.91 -16.60
CA ALA A 214 -8.96 -19.56 -15.21
C ALA A 214 -8.60 -20.77 -14.35
N CYS A 215 -7.90 -20.54 -13.25
CA CYS A 215 -7.57 -21.55 -12.25
C CYS A 215 -8.84 -22.11 -11.55
N LYS A 216 -8.70 -23.27 -10.91
CA LYS A 216 -9.83 -23.94 -10.24
C LYS A 216 -10.38 -23.13 -9.07
N GLU A 217 -9.54 -22.43 -8.33
CA GLU A 217 -9.92 -21.57 -7.21
C GLU A 217 -10.82 -20.43 -7.69
N PHE A 218 -10.46 -19.79 -8.78
CA PHE A 218 -11.30 -18.78 -9.43
C PHE A 218 -12.64 -19.35 -9.86
N ASN A 219 -12.62 -20.48 -10.57
CA ASN A 219 -13.84 -21.15 -11.05
C ASN A 219 -14.73 -21.67 -9.90
N HIS A 220 -14.16 -21.94 -8.72
CA HIS A 220 -14.91 -22.29 -7.52
C HIS A 220 -15.61 -21.06 -6.91
N VAL A 221 -14.91 -19.93 -6.81
CA VAL A 221 -15.44 -18.73 -6.15
C VAL A 221 -16.39 -17.94 -7.04
N PHE A 222 -16.13 -17.84 -8.34
CA PHE A 222 -16.89 -16.96 -9.24
C PHE A 222 -18.41 -17.21 -9.20
N PRO A 223 -18.91 -18.47 -9.22
CA PRO A 223 -20.35 -18.74 -9.04
C PRO A 223 -20.93 -18.23 -7.72
N LEU A 224 -20.15 -18.27 -6.62
CA LEU A 224 -20.58 -17.75 -5.33
C LEU A 224 -20.76 -16.22 -5.36
N LEU A 225 -19.90 -15.51 -6.08
CA LEU A 225 -20.05 -14.06 -6.30
C LEU A 225 -21.27 -13.74 -7.16
N VAL A 226 -21.58 -14.57 -8.17
CA VAL A 226 -22.79 -14.43 -8.97
C VAL A 226 -24.03 -14.57 -8.08
N GLU A 227 -24.04 -15.56 -7.19
CA GLU A 227 -25.17 -15.83 -6.31
C GLU A 227 -25.34 -14.78 -5.20
N ASN A 228 -24.22 -14.35 -4.56
CA ASN A 228 -24.28 -13.58 -3.32
C ASN A 228 -24.01 -12.08 -3.50
N CYS A 229 -23.29 -11.66 -4.57
CA CYS A 229 -22.84 -10.29 -4.76
C CYS A 229 -23.44 -9.61 -6.00
N GLY A 230 -24.32 -10.30 -6.73
CA GLY A 230 -25.02 -9.71 -7.87
C GLY A 230 -24.17 -9.55 -9.14
N PHE A 231 -23.15 -10.39 -9.33
CA PHE A 231 -22.39 -10.46 -10.59
C PHE A 231 -23.28 -10.96 -11.72
N LYS A 232 -23.74 -10.07 -12.57
CA LYS A 232 -24.61 -10.36 -13.74
C LYS A 232 -24.22 -9.48 -14.90
N GLU A 233 -24.62 -9.89 -16.10
CA GLU A 233 -24.37 -9.14 -17.32
C GLU A 233 -24.99 -7.71 -17.29
N ASP A 234 -26.15 -7.59 -16.68
CA ASP A 234 -26.95 -6.35 -16.60
C ASP A 234 -26.82 -5.63 -15.25
N ASN A 235 -25.82 -5.98 -14.44
CA ASN A 235 -25.61 -5.37 -13.13
C ASN A 235 -24.13 -5.32 -12.77
N ILE A 236 -23.62 -4.13 -12.45
CA ILE A 236 -22.29 -3.93 -11.86
C ILE A 236 -22.42 -4.08 -10.34
N PRO A 237 -21.73 -5.07 -9.73
CA PRO A 237 -21.81 -5.30 -8.29
C PRO A 237 -21.33 -4.10 -7.46
N GLN A 238 -21.89 -3.94 -6.27
CA GLN A 238 -21.50 -2.88 -5.34
C GLN A 238 -20.31 -3.31 -4.48
N LEU A 239 -19.35 -2.39 -4.28
CA LEU A 239 -18.16 -2.68 -3.44
C LEU A 239 -18.54 -3.10 -2.03
N GLU A 240 -19.61 -2.54 -1.45
CA GLU A 240 -20.07 -2.89 -0.10
C GLU A 240 -20.46 -4.37 0.01
N ASP A 241 -21.23 -4.87 -0.94
CA ASP A 241 -21.72 -6.26 -0.93
C ASP A 241 -20.55 -7.24 -1.11
N ILE A 242 -19.63 -6.91 -2.02
CA ILE A 242 -18.40 -7.68 -2.24
C ILE A 242 -17.49 -7.64 -1.01
N SER A 243 -17.29 -6.47 -0.42
CA SER A 243 -16.43 -6.31 0.74
C SER A 243 -16.91 -7.12 1.93
N ASN A 244 -18.23 -7.18 2.15
CA ASN A 244 -18.83 -8.05 3.18
C ASN A 244 -18.59 -9.54 2.88
N PHE A 245 -18.80 -9.95 1.64
CA PHE A 245 -18.52 -11.34 1.21
C PHE A 245 -17.06 -11.73 1.41
N LEU A 246 -16.11 -10.87 0.99
CA LEU A 246 -14.68 -11.12 1.18
C LEU A 246 -14.29 -11.15 2.66
N LYS A 247 -14.88 -10.28 3.46
CA LYS A 247 -14.64 -10.23 4.91
C LYS A 247 -15.02 -11.53 5.58
N ASP A 248 -16.16 -12.09 5.21
CA ASP A 248 -16.64 -13.35 5.75
C ASP A 248 -15.82 -14.55 5.23
N SER A 249 -15.32 -14.49 4.00
CA SER A 249 -14.55 -15.57 3.38
C SER A 249 -13.10 -15.63 3.87
N THR A 250 -12.40 -14.49 3.88
CA THR A 250 -10.93 -14.43 4.11
C THR A 250 -10.49 -13.28 5.00
N GLY A 251 -11.40 -12.40 5.40
CA GLY A 251 -11.08 -11.18 6.12
C GLY A 251 -10.58 -10.04 5.22
N PHE A 252 -10.51 -10.23 3.89
CA PHE A 252 -10.27 -9.13 2.98
C PHE A 252 -11.44 -8.15 2.96
N THR A 253 -11.14 -6.88 2.81
CA THR A 253 -12.13 -5.80 2.64
C THR A 253 -11.71 -4.93 1.47
N LEU A 254 -12.70 -4.30 0.84
CA LEU A 254 -12.44 -3.32 -0.21
C LEU A 254 -12.38 -1.92 0.38
N ARG A 255 -11.61 -1.06 -0.29
CA ARG A 255 -11.57 0.37 -0.02
C ARG A 255 -11.61 1.13 -1.33
N PRO A 256 -12.53 2.11 -1.51
CA PRO A 256 -12.54 2.92 -2.72
C PRO A 256 -11.26 3.79 -2.77
N VAL A 257 -10.71 3.96 -3.97
CA VAL A 257 -9.53 4.77 -4.22
C VAL A 257 -9.80 5.79 -5.31
N ALA A 258 -9.33 7.02 -5.09
CA ALA A 258 -9.58 8.16 -5.99
C ALA A 258 -8.65 8.18 -7.23
N GLY A 259 -7.61 7.37 -7.23
CA GLY A 259 -6.62 7.31 -8.28
C GLY A 259 -5.48 6.36 -7.93
N LEU A 260 -4.34 6.56 -8.59
CA LEU A 260 -3.18 5.69 -8.48
C LEU A 260 -2.42 5.93 -7.18
N LEU A 261 -2.22 4.90 -6.39
CA LEU A 261 -1.36 4.89 -5.20
C LEU A 261 0.10 4.58 -5.56
N SER A 262 1.02 4.97 -4.68
CA SER A 262 2.39 4.46 -4.73
C SER A 262 2.42 2.95 -4.49
N SER A 263 3.43 2.24 -5.03
CA SER A 263 3.60 0.80 -4.76
C SER A 263 3.67 0.52 -3.26
N ARG A 264 4.34 1.37 -2.50
CA ARG A 264 4.46 1.26 -1.04
C ARG A 264 3.10 1.32 -0.34
N ASP A 265 2.26 2.29 -0.71
CA ASP A 265 0.95 2.48 -0.07
C ASP A 265 -0.04 1.39 -0.46
N PHE A 266 -0.01 0.99 -1.73
CA PHE A 266 -0.84 -0.10 -2.23
C PHE A 266 -0.49 -1.43 -1.54
N LEU A 267 0.80 -1.81 -1.49
CA LEU A 267 1.24 -3.02 -0.82
C LEU A 267 0.98 -2.98 0.68
N ALA A 268 1.12 -1.81 1.32
CA ALA A 268 0.78 -1.66 2.74
C ALA A 268 -0.69 -1.98 3.02
N GLY A 269 -1.62 -1.65 2.11
CA GLY A 269 -3.02 -2.04 2.22
C GLY A 269 -3.21 -3.56 2.32
N LEU A 270 -2.49 -4.32 1.49
CA LEU A 270 -2.56 -5.79 1.48
C LEU A 270 -2.14 -6.40 2.82
N ALA A 271 -1.21 -5.78 3.54
CA ALA A 271 -0.80 -6.23 4.88
C ALA A 271 -1.97 -6.28 5.87
N PHE A 272 -2.97 -5.42 5.69
CA PHE A 272 -4.19 -5.34 6.49
C PHE A 272 -5.36 -6.13 5.88
N ARG A 273 -5.13 -6.88 4.80
CA ARG A 273 -6.19 -7.47 3.97
C ARG A 273 -7.18 -6.42 3.45
N VAL A 274 -6.66 -5.27 3.03
CA VAL A 274 -7.41 -4.21 2.37
C VAL A 274 -6.94 -4.10 0.93
N PHE A 275 -7.88 -4.23 0.00
CA PHE A 275 -7.66 -4.02 -1.41
C PHE A 275 -8.26 -2.68 -1.84
N HIS A 276 -7.43 -1.79 -2.39
CA HIS A 276 -7.86 -0.50 -2.90
C HIS A 276 -8.43 -0.66 -4.30
N SER A 277 -9.72 -0.41 -4.44
CA SER A 277 -10.49 -0.66 -5.65
C SER A 277 -11.03 0.62 -6.26
N THR A 278 -10.92 0.76 -7.55
CA THR A 278 -11.60 1.82 -8.32
C THR A 278 -13.08 1.46 -8.49
N GLN A 279 -13.93 2.49 -8.69
CA GLN A 279 -15.37 2.31 -8.94
C GLN A 279 -15.80 2.79 -10.34
N TYR A 280 -14.93 3.50 -11.06
CA TYR A 280 -15.22 3.92 -12.44
C TYR A 280 -15.04 2.76 -13.42
N ILE A 281 -15.70 2.87 -14.56
CA ILE A 281 -15.58 1.90 -15.66
C ILE A 281 -14.86 2.54 -16.84
N ARG A 282 -14.22 1.71 -17.67
CA ARG A 282 -13.58 2.12 -18.93
C ARG A 282 -14.53 2.80 -19.88
N HIS A 283 -13.99 3.58 -20.81
CA HIS A 283 -14.80 4.35 -21.78
C HIS A 283 -15.56 3.41 -22.73
N PRO A 284 -16.85 3.66 -23.00
CA PRO A 284 -17.73 2.76 -23.77
C PRO A 284 -17.30 2.61 -25.24
N SER A 285 -16.54 3.55 -25.79
CA SER A 285 -16.03 3.43 -27.18
C SER A 285 -15.03 2.28 -27.36
N LYS A 286 -14.39 1.80 -26.27
CA LYS A 286 -13.42 0.70 -26.31
C LYS A 286 -13.64 -0.28 -25.14
N PRO A 287 -14.75 -1.01 -25.09
CA PRO A 287 -15.12 -1.82 -23.91
C PRO A 287 -14.14 -2.96 -23.63
N LEU A 288 -13.33 -3.39 -24.58
CA LEU A 288 -12.35 -4.48 -24.41
C LEU A 288 -10.92 -3.98 -24.16
N TYR A 289 -10.73 -2.65 -24.04
CA TYR A 289 -9.43 -2.05 -23.80
C TYR A 289 -9.52 -0.98 -22.72
N THR A 290 -8.57 -0.99 -21.80
CA THR A 290 -8.36 0.11 -20.84
C THR A 290 -6.85 0.28 -20.62
N PRO A 291 -6.34 1.52 -20.61
CA PRO A 291 -4.94 1.78 -20.27
C PRO A 291 -4.68 1.78 -18.76
N GLU A 292 -5.70 1.66 -17.94
CA GLU A 292 -5.65 1.75 -16.47
C GLU A 292 -6.65 0.78 -15.83
N PRO A 293 -6.43 0.39 -14.57
CA PRO A 293 -7.40 -0.41 -13.80
C PRO A 293 -8.75 0.32 -13.72
N ASP A 294 -9.82 -0.43 -13.96
CA ASP A 294 -11.21 0.03 -13.83
C ASP A 294 -12.04 -1.00 -13.05
N VAL A 295 -13.29 -0.72 -12.77
CA VAL A 295 -14.16 -1.63 -12.02
C VAL A 295 -14.26 -3.03 -12.63
N CYS A 296 -14.14 -3.17 -13.96
CA CYS A 296 -14.10 -4.49 -14.60
C CYS A 296 -12.84 -5.26 -14.18
N HIS A 297 -11.69 -4.60 -14.19
CA HIS A 297 -10.43 -5.19 -13.75
C HIS A 297 -10.49 -5.59 -12.27
N GLU A 298 -11.00 -4.68 -11.41
CA GLU A 298 -11.05 -4.93 -9.97
C GLU A 298 -11.98 -6.10 -9.64
N LEU A 299 -13.20 -6.09 -10.19
CA LEU A 299 -14.23 -7.04 -9.78
C LEU A 299 -14.12 -8.40 -10.48
N LEU A 300 -13.78 -8.44 -11.76
CA LEU A 300 -13.63 -9.70 -12.50
C LEU A 300 -12.22 -10.30 -12.36
N GLY A 301 -11.21 -9.46 -12.15
CA GLY A 301 -9.83 -9.89 -12.03
C GLY A 301 -9.41 -10.25 -10.61
N HIS A 302 -9.45 -9.27 -9.69
CA HIS A 302 -8.90 -9.42 -8.34
C HIS A 302 -9.85 -10.11 -7.35
N VAL A 303 -11.11 -9.65 -7.30
CA VAL A 303 -12.07 -10.03 -6.25
C VAL A 303 -12.23 -11.54 -6.09
N PRO A 304 -12.40 -12.36 -7.15
CA PRO A 304 -12.65 -13.77 -6.95
C PRO A 304 -11.55 -14.49 -6.17
N LEU A 305 -10.30 -14.18 -6.44
CA LEU A 305 -9.18 -14.85 -5.77
C LEU A 305 -8.92 -14.33 -4.36
N PHE A 306 -9.29 -13.09 -4.03
CA PHE A 306 -9.25 -12.65 -2.63
C PHE A 306 -10.23 -13.39 -1.71
N ALA A 307 -11.20 -14.10 -2.25
CA ALA A 307 -12.06 -14.98 -1.49
C ALA A 307 -11.45 -16.39 -1.25
N ASP A 308 -10.35 -16.73 -1.94
CA ASP A 308 -9.61 -17.97 -1.66
C ASP A 308 -8.63 -17.75 -0.49
N PRO A 309 -8.69 -18.58 0.58
CA PRO A 309 -7.86 -18.38 1.77
C PRO A 309 -6.35 -18.43 1.52
N THR A 310 -5.90 -19.31 0.62
CA THR A 310 -4.47 -19.47 0.31
C THR A 310 -3.94 -18.29 -0.48
N PHE A 311 -4.71 -17.84 -1.48
CA PHE A 311 -4.36 -16.66 -2.26
C PHE A 311 -4.42 -15.37 -1.44
N ALA A 312 -5.43 -15.24 -0.56
CA ALA A 312 -5.54 -14.11 0.37
C ALA A 312 -4.32 -14.02 1.29
N GLN A 313 -3.88 -15.15 1.85
CA GLN A 313 -2.66 -15.21 2.66
C GLN A 313 -1.42 -14.88 1.85
N PHE A 314 -1.27 -15.43 0.64
CA PHE A 314 -0.17 -15.11 -0.27
C PHE A 314 -0.07 -13.61 -0.54
N SER A 315 -1.20 -12.97 -0.86
CA SER A 315 -1.26 -11.53 -1.13
C SER A 315 -0.91 -10.71 0.12
N GLN A 316 -1.39 -11.12 1.30
CA GLN A 316 -1.07 -10.48 2.57
C GLN A 316 0.42 -10.58 2.91
N GLU A 317 1.08 -11.71 2.64
CA GLU A 317 2.53 -11.88 2.88
C GLU A 317 3.37 -10.90 2.05
N ILE A 318 2.98 -10.61 0.81
CA ILE A 318 3.63 -9.56 0.00
C ILE A 318 3.47 -8.19 0.69
N GLY A 319 2.28 -7.90 1.17
CA GLY A 319 2.00 -6.67 1.92
C GLY A 319 2.84 -6.56 3.20
N LEU A 320 2.87 -7.60 4.02
CA LEU A 320 3.67 -7.64 5.26
C LEU A 320 5.18 -7.50 4.98
N ALA A 321 5.66 -8.11 3.90
CA ALA A 321 7.04 -7.98 3.47
C ALA A 321 7.40 -6.54 3.09
N SER A 322 6.47 -5.74 2.57
CA SER A 322 6.70 -4.37 2.16
C SER A 322 6.81 -3.38 3.32
N LEU A 323 6.27 -3.71 4.50
CA LEU A 323 6.24 -2.80 5.65
C LEU A 323 7.63 -2.54 6.20
N GLY A 324 8.07 -1.28 6.10
CA GLY A 324 9.41 -0.84 6.52
C GLY A 324 10.55 -1.36 5.66
N ALA A 325 10.27 -1.95 4.50
CA ALA A 325 11.29 -2.34 3.53
C ALA A 325 11.91 -1.10 2.83
N PRO A 326 13.20 -1.16 2.47
CA PRO A 326 13.82 -0.15 1.60
C PRO A 326 13.11 -0.04 0.24
N ASP A 327 13.21 1.14 -0.42
CA ASP A 327 12.48 1.41 -1.67
C ASP A 327 12.81 0.41 -2.79
N ASP A 328 14.06 0.02 -2.94
CA ASP A 328 14.48 -0.98 -3.92
C ASP A 328 13.86 -2.38 -3.68
N TYR A 329 13.57 -2.72 -2.42
CA TYR A 329 12.83 -3.95 -2.09
C TYR A 329 11.33 -3.80 -2.28
N VAL A 330 10.77 -2.61 -2.06
CA VAL A 330 9.36 -2.33 -2.40
C VAL A 330 9.14 -2.48 -3.90
N GLU A 331 10.06 -2.00 -4.74
CA GLU A 331 10.01 -2.19 -6.20
C GLU A 331 10.09 -3.67 -6.58
N LYS A 332 11.01 -4.42 -5.97
CA LYS A 332 11.12 -5.87 -6.17
C LYS A 332 9.84 -6.62 -5.77
N LEU A 333 9.22 -6.25 -4.65
CA LEU A 333 7.96 -6.83 -4.21
C LEU A 333 6.81 -6.45 -5.14
N ALA A 334 6.77 -5.22 -5.64
CA ALA A 334 5.80 -4.77 -6.63
C ALA A 334 5.96 -5.52 -7.95
N THR A 335 7.20 -5.83 -8.38
CA THR A 335 7.46 -6.64 -9.55
C THR A 335 7.01 -8.10 -9.35
N CYS A 336 7.25 -8.68 -8.18
CA CYS A 336 6.69 -10.00 -7.84
C CYS A 336 5.16 -9.99 -7.85
N TYR A 337 4.53 -8.93 -7.30
CA TYR A 337 3.08 -8.75 -7.35
C TYR A 337 2.58 -8.69 -8.80
N TRP A 338 3.26 -7.93 -9.67
CA TRP A 338 2.97 -7.84 -11.11
C TRP A 338 2.93 -9.21 -11.79
N PHE A 339 3.98 -10.01 -11.61
CA PHE A 339 4.07 -11.32 -12.25
C PHE A 339 3.32 -12.45 -11.54
N THR A 340 2.59 -12.16 -10.46
CA THR A 340 1.74 -13.11 -9.76
C THR A 340 0.31 -12.62 -9.69
N VAL A 341 -0.01 -11.71 -8.80
CA VAL A 341 -1.38 -11.24 -8.57
C VAL A 341 -1.98 -10.57 -9.80
N GLU A 342 -1.17 -9.87 -10.62
CA GLU A 342 -1.65 -9.22 -11.85
C GLU A 342 -1.58 -10.13 -13.09
N PHE A 343 -0.45 -10.79 -13.35
CA PHE A 343 -0.21 -11.53 -14.58
C PHE A 343 0.27 -12.97 -14.35
N GLY A 344 -0.04 -13.54 -13.20
CA GLY A 344 0.42 -14.86 -12.83
C GLY A 344 -0.33 -16.01 -13.51
N LEU A 345 0.44 -17.07 -13.78
CA LEU A 345 -0.04 -18.36 -14.22
C LEU A 345 0.27 -19.43 -13.17
N CYS A 346 -0.54 -20.47 -13.08
CA CYS A 346 -0.29 -21.62 -12.21
C CYS A 346 -0.45 -22.95 -12.96
N ARG A 347 0.18 -23.98 -12.39
CA ARG A 347 0.09 -25.34 -12.91
C ARG A 347 -1.00 -26.10 -12.15
N GLN A 348 -1.99 -26.62 -12.87
CA GLN A 348 -3.08 -27.42 -12.31
C GLN A 348 -3.41 -28.57 -13.23
N ASP A 349 -3.43 -29.81 -12.72
CA ASP A 349 -3.77 -31.03 -13.44
C ASP A 349 -2.98 -31.19 -14.76
N GLY A 350 -1.71 -30.83 -14.75
CA GLY A 350 -0.83 -30.88 -15.92
C GLY A 350 -1.05 -29.76 -16.95
N GLN A 351 -1.96 -28.84 -16.71
CA GLN A 351 -2.26 -27.67 -17.54
C GLN A 351 -1.79 -26.38 -16.91
N ILE A 352 -1.58 -25.36 -17.73
CA ILE A 352 -1.35 -24.00 -17.28
C ILE A 352 -2.68 -23.26 -17.24
N LYS A 353 -2.95 -22.55 -16.15
CA LYS A 353 -4.16 -21.75 -15.91
C LYS A 353 -3.80 -20.34 -15.45
N ALA A 354 -4.64 -19.39 -15.79
CA ALA A 354 -4.48 -18.00 -15.37
C ALA A 354 -5.07 -17.78 -13.97
N PHE A 355 -4.35 -17.03 -13.15
CA PHE A 355 -4.84 -16.51 -11.89
C PHE A 355 -4.61 -15.00 -11.73
N GLY A 356 -3.76 -14.40 -12.57
CA GLY A 356 -3.49 -12.96 -12.52
C GLY A 356 -4.70 -12.13 -12.92
N ALA A 357 -4.99 -11.08 -12.16
CA ALA A 357 -6.16 -10.21 -12.36
C ALA A 357 -6.12 -9.48 -13.71
N GLY A 358 -4.94 -9.04 -14.16
CA GLY A 358 -4.74 -8.45 -15.48
C GLY A 358 -5.13 -9.39 -16.62
N LEU A 359 -4.87 -10.69 -16.44
CA LEU A 359 -5.29 -11.74 -17.39
C LEU A 359 -6.80 -11.98 -17.33
N LEU A 360 -7.33 -12.19 -16.13
CA LEU A 360 -8.74 -12.54 -15.89
C LEU A 360 -9.72 -11.41 -16.23
N SER A 361 -9.23 -10.19 -16.39
CA SER A 361 -10.01 -9.01 -16.79
C SER A 361 -9.74 -8.52 -18.22
N SER A 362 -8.85 -9.17 -18.96
CA SER A 362 -8.48 -8.83 -20.33
C SER A 362 -8.79 -9.97 -21.28
N PHE A 363 -9.84 -9.81 -22.12
CA PHE A 363 -10.28 -10.85 -23.05
C PHE A 363 -9.17 -11.33 -24.00
N GLY A 364 -8.39 -10.39 -24.57
CA GLY A 364 -7.33 -10.74 -25.51
C GLY A 364 -6.11 -11.35 -24.84
N GLU A 365 -5.68 -10.80 -23.70
CA GLU A 365 -4.48 -11.28 -23.02
C GLU A 365 -4.71 -12.61 -22.30
N LEU A 366 -5.93 -12.86 -21.81
CA LEU A 366 -6.30 -14.17 -21.25
C LEU A 366 -6.16 -15.32 -22.27
N GLN A 367 -6.46 -15.05 -23.52
CA GLN A 367 -6.24 -16.03 -24.61
C GLN A 367 -4.75 -16.10 -25.00
N TYR A 368 -4.09 -14.94 -25.10
CA TYR A 368 -2.69 -14.85 -25.51
C TYR A 368 -1.75 -15.55 -24.54
N CYS A 369 -1.93 -15.37 -23.22
CA CYS A 369 -1.04 -15.96 -22.22
C CYS A 369 -0.99 -17.50 -22.25
N LEU A 370 -2.01 -18.16 -22.83
CA LEU A 370 -2.11 -19.62 -22.97
C LEU A 370 -1.95 -20.09 -24.42
N SER A 371 -1.66 -19.20 -25.36
CA SER A 371 -1.53 -19.53 -26.81
C SER A 371 -0.27 -20.32 -27.15
N GLY A 372 0.73 -20.31 -26.27
CA GLY A 372 2.07 -20.85 -26.54
C GLY A 372 3.01 -19.88 -27.25
N GLU A 373 2.57 -18.64 -27.57
CA GLU A 373 3.43 -17.61 -28.16
C GLU A 373 4.35 -16.93 -27.11
N PRO A 374 3.86 -16.56 -25.89
CA PRO A 374 4.70 -15.92 -24.90
C PRO A 374 5.65 -16.91 -24.23
N GLU A 375 6.78 -16.40 -23.72
CA GLU A 375 7.70 -17.18 -22.93
C GLU A 375 7.10 -17.47 -21.53
N LEU A 376 7.16 -18.73 -21.11
CA LEU A 376 6.74 -19.15 -19.77
C LEU A 376 7.96 -19.52 -18.93
N ARG A 377 8.08 -18.90 -17.75
CA ARG A 377 9.16 -19.15 -16.77
C ARG A 377 8.61 -19.63 -15.45
N PRO A 378 9.32 -20.49 -14.70
CA PRO A 378 8.92 -20.84 -13.34
C PRO A 378 9.03 -19.60 -12.44
N PHE A 379 8.05 -19.42 -11.54
CA PHE A 379 8.08 -18.34 -10.57
C PHE A 379 9.22 -18.57 -9.55
N ASP A 380 10.16 -17.62 -9.53
CA ASP A 380 11.34 -17.61 -8.65
C ASP A 380 11.58 -16.16 -8.23
N PRO A 381 11.13 -15.73 -7.01
CA PRO A 381 11.14 -14.33 -6.60
C PRO A 381 12.47 -13.60 -6.81
N PRO A 382 13.65 -14.16 -6.49
CA PRO A 382 14.93 -13.48 -6.75
C PRO A 382 15.16 -13.12 -8.22
N LYS A 383 14.66 -13.93 -9.17
CA LYS A 383 14.77 -13.68 -10.61
C LYS A 383 13.60 -12.87 -11.14
N THR A 384 12.40 -13.18 -10.66
CA THR A 384 11.18 -12.47 -11.07
C THR A 384 11.23 -11.00 -10.66
N ALA A 385 11.73 -10.70 -9.46
CA ALA A 385 11.77 -9.35 -8.88
C ALA A 385 12.61 -8.32 -9.67
N ILE A 386 13.45 -8.77 -10.60
CA ILE A 386 14.33 -7.91 -11.42
C ILE A 386 13.96 -7.94 -12.89
N GLN A 387 12.85 -8.58 -13.26
CA GLN A 387 12.39 -8.67 -14.65
C GLN A 387 11.68 -7.39 -15.06
N ASP A 388 12.18 -6.78 -16.14
CA ASP A 388 11.47 -5.66 -16.78
C ASP A 388 10.20 -6.15 -17.47
N TYR A 389 9.19 -5.27 -17.55
CA TYR A 389 7.92 -5.58 -18.19
C TYR A 389 7.26 -4.36 -18.84
N PRO A 390 6.56 -4.54 -19.96
CA PRO A 390 5.76 -3.48 -20.57
C PRO A 390 4.44 -3.30 -19.81
N ILE A 391 3.90 -2.07 -19.84
CA ILE A 391 2.63 -1.75 -19.17
C ILE A 391 1.46 -1.69 -20.15
N THR A 392 1.70 -1.21 -21.38
CA THR A 392 0.67 -0.93 -22.38
C THR A 392 0.57 -1.98 -23.48
N GLN A 393 1.28 -3.09 -23.33
CA GLN A 393 1.32 -4.20 -24.27
C GLN A 393 1.14 -5.52 -23.52
N TYR A 394 0.77 -6.58 -24.25
CA TYR A 394 0.75 -7.93 -23.66
C TYR A 394 2.13 -8.31 -23.16
N GLN A 395 2.16 -9.04 -22.04
CA GLN A 395 3.43 -9.43 -21.45
C GLN A 395 4.15 -10.42 -22.37
N PRO A 396 5.43 -10.19 -22.73
CA PRO A 396 6.19 -11.16 -23.52
C PRO A 396 6.60 -12.39 -22.71
N ILE A 397 6.57 -12.28 -21.37
CA ILE A 397 6.99 -13.31 -20.43
C ILE A 397 5.96 -13.41 -19.32
N TYR A 398 5.53 -14.63 -19.00
CA TYR A 398 4.70 -14.92 -17.84
C TYR A 398 5.41 -15.88 -16.89
N TYR A 399 5.15 -15.74 -15.60
CA TYR A 399 5.69 -16.63 -14.59
C TYR A 399 4.63 -17.61 -14.09
N VAL A 400 5.05 -18.89 -13.98
CA VAL A 400 4.18 -20.00 -13.60
C VAL A 400 4.52 -20.46 -12.20
N ALA A 401 3.58 -20.34 -11.28
CA ALA A 401 3.65 -20.94 -9.96
C ALA A 401 3.22 -22.42 -10.01
N ASP A 402 3.87 -23.26 -9.24
CA ASP A 402 3.45 -24.67 -9.13
C ASP A 402 2.14 -24.83 -8.30
N SER A 403 1.95 -23.96 -7.31
CA SER A 403 0.72 -23.76 -6.56
C SER A 403 0.76 -22.41 -5.81
N PHE A 404 -0.37 -22.00 -5.21
CA PHE A 404 -0.39 -20.81 -4.34
C PHE A 404 0.44 -21.01 -3.08
N ASP A 405 0.45 -22.23 -2.50
CA ASP A 405 1.30 -22.55 -1.35
C ASP A 405 2.79 -22.48 -1.69
N ASP A 406 3.21 -23.02 -2.84
CA ASP A 406 4.60 -22.91 -3.32
C ASP A 406 4.99 -21.44 -3.55
N ALA A 407 4.13 -20.66 -4.19
CA ALA A 407 4.36 -19.23 -4.38
C ALA A 407 4.50 -18.48 -3.05
N LYS A 408 3.65 -18.79 -2.07
CA LYS A 408 3.69 -18.23 -0.71
C LYS A 408 5.00 -18.58 0.00
N GLU A 409 5.42 -19.84 -0.03
CA GLU A 409 6.69 -20.25 0.58
C GLU A 409 7.90 -19.56 -0.06
N LYS A 410 7.92 -19.46 -1.39
CA LYS A 410 8.97 -18.75 -2.12
C LYS A 410 9.02 -17.27 -1.76
N MET A 411 7.86 -16.61 -1.67
CA MET A 411 7.77 -15.20 -1.25
C MET A 411 8.20 -15.02 0.21
N LEU A 412 7.83 -15.92 1.11
CA LEU A 412 8.27 -15.89 2.50
C LEU A 412 9.80 -16.00 2.60
N LYS A 413 10.41 -16.94 1.87
CA LYS A 413 11.87 -17.05 1.79
C LYS A 413 12.51 -15.78 1.23
N PHE A 414 11.92 -15.17 0.21
CA PHE A 414 12.41 -13.93 -0.36
C PHE A 414 12.27 -12.76 0.63
N SER A 415 11.19 -12.68 1.38
CA SER A 415 10.99 -11.64 2.40
C SER A 415 12.05 -11.65 3.49
N HIS A 416 12.63 -12.81 3.81
CA HIS A 416 13.74 -12.93 4.76
C HIS A 416 15.05 -12.31 4.25
N THR A 417 15.18 -12.03 2.95
CA THR A 417 16.35 -11.33 2.39
C THR A 417 16.27 -9.82 2.54
N ILE A 418 15.09 -9.29 2.91
CA ILE A 418 14.88 -7.84 3.09
C ILE A 418 15.67 -7.38 4.32
N PRO A 419 16.55 -6.37 4.19
CA PRO A 419 17.39 -5.91 5.29
C PRO A 419 16.56 -5.06 6.28
N ARG A 420 15.92 -5.72 7.23
CA ARG A 420 15.23 -5.09 8.36
C ARG A 420 15.54 -5.85 9.65
N ASN A 421 15.67 -5.11 10.75
CA ASN A 421 16.04 -5.66 12.06
C ASN A 421 14.84 -5.91 12.99
N PHE A 422 13.64 -5.98 12.43
CA PHE A 422 12.39 -6.26 13.12
C PHE A 422 11.54 -7.21 12.28
N GLY A 423 10.65 -7.94 12.93
CA GLY A 423 9.56 -8.68 12.30
C GLY A 423 8.25 -7.90 12.38
N VAL A 424 7.29 -8.27 11.55
CA VAL A 424 5.92 -7.77 11.60
C VAL A 424 4.95 -8.93 11.65
N ARG A 425 3.84 -8.75 12.38
CA ARG A 425 2.73 -9.69 12.44
C ARG A 425 1.42 -8.93 12.35
N TYR A 426 0.50 -9.43 11.54
CA TYR A 426 -0.86 -8.91 11.53
C TYR A 426 -1.69 -9.55 12.66
N ASN A 427 -2.31 -8.72 13.49
CA ASN A 427 -3.26 -9.14 14.50
C ASN A 427 -4.68 -8.90 13.99
N ALA A 428 -5.38 -9.98 13.60
CA ALA A 428 -6.72 -9.90 13.03
C ALA A 428 -7.77 -9.39 14.02
N TYR A 429 -7.58 -9.61 15.32
CA TYR A 429 -8.54 -9.17 16.36
C TYR A 429 -8.55 -7.64 16.54
N THR A 430 -7.37 -7.02 16.42
CA THR A 430 -7.21 -5.57 16.58
C THR A 430 -7.04 -4.83 15.26
N GLN A 431 -6.97 -5.57 14.13
CA GLN A 431 -6.68 -5.05 12.79
C GLN A 431 -5.43 -4.15 12.77
N SER A 432 -4.37 -4.62 13.46
CA SER A 432 -3.14 -3.87 13.64
C SER A 432 -1.90 -4.70 13.30
N ILE A 433 -0.81 -4.00 12.99
CA ILE A 433 0.51 -4.60 12.79
C ILE A 433 1.29 -4.52 14.09
N GLU A 434 1.65 -5.67 14.63
CA GLU A 434 2.55 -5.83 15.75
C GLU A 434 3.99 -5.86 15.26
N ILE A 435 4.87 -5.08 15.90
CA ILE A 435 6.30 -5.09 15.61
C ILE A 435 7.01 -5.99 16.60
N LEU A 436 7.86 -6.85 16.08
CA LEU A 436 8.67 -7.79 16.83
C LEU A 436 10.14 -7.36 16.68
N ASP A 437 10.58 -6.44 17.54
CA ASP A 437 11.92 -5.85 17.52
C ASP A 437 12.79 -6.27 18.72
N SER A 438 12.25 -7.12 19.58
CA SER A 438 12.96 -7.62 20.76
C SER A 438 12.70 -9.11 21.02
N LYS A 439 13.71 -9.77 21.58
CA LYS A 439 13.63 -11.20 21.93
C LYS A 439 12.47 -11.52 22.90
N PRO A 440 12.21 -10.73 23.98
CA PRO A 440 11.09 -11.01 24.88
C PRO A 440 9.70 -10.95 24.20
N GLN A 441 9.51 -10.06 23.23
CA GLN A 441 8.26 -9.99 22.47
C GLN A 441 8.07 -11.24 21.60
N ALA A 442 9.12 -11.66 20.90
CA ALA A 442 9.09 -12.87 20.10
C ALA A 442 8.83 -14.12 20.95
N GLU A 443 9.51 -14.25 22.11
CA GLU A 443 9.31 -15.36 23.05
C GLU A 443 7.87 -15.40 23.60
N LYS A 444 7.31 -14.24 23.97
CA LYS A 444 5.92 -14.15 24.42
C LYS A 444 4.93 -14.59 23.34
N LEU A 445 5.15 -14.17 22.09
CA LEU A 445 4.31 -14.59 20.98
C LEU A 445 4.39 -16.08 20.71
N ILE A 446 5.60 -16.67 20.75
CA ILE A 446 5.80 -18.12 20.63
C ILE A 446 5.03 -18.87 21.72
N GLN A 447 5.00 -18.38 22.97
CA GLN A 447 4.22 -18.99 24.05
C GLN A 447 2.73 -18.98 23.77
N ILE A 448 2.19 -17.87 23.23
CA ILE A 448 0.77 -17.75 22.84
C ILE A 448 0.44 -18.77 21.76
N ILE A 449 1.22 -18.81 20.67
CA ILE A 449 1.02 -19.74 19.55
C ILE A 449 1.12 -21.19 20.02
N ASN A 450 2.09 -21.52 20.85
CA ASN A 450 2.22 -22.87 21.41
C ASN A 450 1.01 -23.29 22.26
N SER A 451 0.36 -22.34 22.93
CA SER A 451 -0.87 -22.62 23.67
C SER A 451 -2.04 -22.94 22.75
N GLU A 452 -2.16 -22.22 21.61
CA GLU A 452 -3.17 -22.52 20.57
C GLU A 452 -2.91 -23.88 19.90
N ILE A 453 -1.64 -24.19 19.59
CA ILE A 453 -1.24 -25.49 19.04
C ILE A 453 -1.64 -26.64 19.97
N LYS A 454 -1.41 -26.51 21.28
CA LYS A 454 -1.81 -27.53 22.26
C LYS A 454 -3.32 -27.79 22.29
N ILE A 455 -4.13 -26.76 22.10
CA ILE A 455 -5.59 -26.92 21.99
C ILE A 455 -5.94 -27.75 20.75
N LEU A 456 -5.28 -27.48 19.62
CA LEU A 456 -5.50 -28.25 18.40
C LEU A 456 -5.00 -29.71 18.52
N GLU A 457 -3.85 -29.93 19.15
CA GLU A 457 -3.32 -31.28 19.46
C GLU A 457 -4.30 -32.07 20.32
N ASP A 458 -4.90 -31.43 21.35
CA ASP A 458 -5.91 -32.07 22.20
C ASP A 458 -7.19 -32.44 21.42
N VAL A 459 -7.60 -31.59 20.47
CA VAL A 459 -8.71 -31.90 19.56
C VAL A 459 -8.38 -33.12 18.69
N LEU A 460 -7.18 -33.12 18.06
CA LEU A 460 -6.74 -34.26 17.23
C LEU A 460 -6.66 -35.56 18.01
N TYR A 461 -6.35 -35.51 19.30
CA TYR A 461 -6.36 -36.71 20.15
C TYR A 461 -7.75 -37.24 20.46
N ARG A 462 -8.79 -36.39 20.39
CA ARG A 462 -10.19 -36.76 20.69
C ARG A 462 -10.99 -37.24 19.50
N ILE A 463 -10.58 -36.92 18.26
CA ILE A 463 -11.20 -37.37 17.01
C ILE A 463 -10.44 -38.52 16.37
#